data_eecacc9f07a37b558901c4a7713a0525
#
_entry.id   eecacc9f07a37b558901c4a7713a0525
#
_cell.length_a   1.000
_cell.length_b   1.000
_cell.length_c   1.000
_cell.angle_alpha   90.00
_cell.angle_beta   90.00
_cell.angle_gamma   90.00
#
_symmetry.space_group_name_H-M   'P 1'
#
loop_
_entity.id
_entity.type
_entity.pdbx_description
1 polymer ?
#
loop_
_entity_poly.entity_id
_entity_poly.type
_entity_poly.pdbx_seq_one_letter_code
_entity_poly.pdbx_strand_id
1 'polypeptide(L)'
;LDHGCQFLSFPEGTEASVRDSWCAAGVAAPWRPVLGPGSGQPHLAGDDWLIGMPTMSAIPKHLARDLDVRCRHRITALEPGDTGWLLRDDEGVVRLRAKRVLLAIPAPQAAALLEPVGFTGLDLLASVVYQANWTLLVDGEDLPVAEFEATAPEEGPLGWVVNQASKPGRDPRPTWIAQASDDW
;
A
#
# COMPACT_ATOMS: atom_id res chain seq x y z
N LEU A 1 9.51 -6.98 -4.99
CA LEU A 1 8.22 -7.21 -5.62
C LEU A 1 7.11 -6.49 -4.86
N ASP A 2 6.19 -5.87 -5.58
CA ASP A 2 5.07 -5.13 -5.01
C ASP A 2 3.83 -6.04 -5.02
N HIS A 3 3.63 -6.80 -3.95
CA HIS A 3 2.49 -7.72 -3.83
C HIS A 3 1.19 -7.05 -3.34
N GLY A 4 1.28 -5.85 -2.81
CA GLY A 4 0.13 -5.04 -2.37
C GLY A 4 -0.28 -4.01 -3.42
N CYS A 5 -0.13 -2.73 -3.08
CA CYS A 5 -0.43 -1.61 -3.98
C CYS A 5 0.42 -1.70 -5.26
N GLN A 6 -0.23 -1.76 -6.40
CA GLN A 6 0.42 -1.93 -7.69
C GLN A 6 0.77 -0.62 -8.37
N PHE A 7 -0.01 0.42 -8.14
CA PHE A 7 0.16 1.78 -8.65
C PHE A 7 -0.63 2.77 -7.80
N LEU A 8 -0.39 4.04 -8.01
CA LEU A 8 -1.19 5.14 -7.48
C LEU A 8 -1.92 5.83 -8.64
N SER A 9 -3.20 6.07 -8.48
CA SER A 9 -3.99 6.96 -9.33
C SER A 9 -4.30 8.24 -8.57
N PHE A 10 -4.33 9.35 -9.28
CA PHE A 10 -4.66 10.63 -8.70
C PHE A 10 -5.99 11.11 -9.29
N PRO A 11 -7.00 11.42 -8.48
CA PRO A 11 -8.22 12.05 -8.96
C PRO A 11 -7.92 13.36 -9.68
N GLU A 12 -8.75 13.73 -10.65
CA GLU A 12 -8.68 15.05 -11.28
C GLU A 12 -8.70 16.15 -10.20
N GLY A 13 -7.81 17.13 -10.34
CA GLY A 13 -7.66 18.22 -9.37
C GLY A 13 -6.72 17.91 -8.18
N THR A 14 -6.15 16.72 -8.08
CA THR A 14 -5.07 16.46 -7.12
C THR A 14 -3.83 17.27 -7.51
N GLU A 15 -3.18 17.88 -6.52
CA GLU A 15 -2.00 18.73 -6.76
C GLU A 15 -0.92 17.98 -7.55
N ALA A 16 -0.74 18.37 -8.81
CA ALA A 16 0.33 17.87 -9.67
C ALA A 16 1.72 18.06 -9.02
N SER A 17 1.87 19.06 -8.15
CA SER A 17 3.09 19.39 -7.43
C SER A 17 3.68 18.21 -6.61
N VAL A 18 2.84 17.41 -5.95
CA VAL A 18 3.29 16.26 -5.15
C VAL A 18 3.82 15.16 -6.06
N ARG A 19 3.08 14.81 -7.10
CA ARG A 19 3.48 13.84 -8.12
C ARG A 19 4.80 14.23 -8.79
N ASP A 20 4.87 15.48 -9.25
CA ASP A 20 6.03 16.01 -9.94
C ASP A 20 7.27 16.05 -9.03
N SER A 21 7.09 16.36 -7.74
CA SER A 21 8.17 16.33 -6.76
C SER A 21 8.76 14.93 -6.55
N TRP A 22 7.92 13.89 -6.53
CA TRP A 22 8.38 12.49 -6.40
C TRP A 22 9.07 12.00 -7.67
N CYS A 23 8.58 12.39 -8.83
CA CYS A 23 9.23 12.10 -10.11
C CYS A 23 10.60 12.81 -10.20
N ALA A 24 10.66 14.09 -9.86
CA ALA A 24 11.91 14.85 -9.83
C ALA A 24 12.93 14.30 -8.82
N ALA A 25 12.47 13.76 -7.71
CA ALA A 25 13.30 13.07 -6.73
C ALA A 25 13.74 11.65 -7.18
N GLY A 26 13.25 11.14 -8.32
CA GLY A 26 13.56 9.82 -8.84
C GLY A 26 12.98 8.66 -8.02
N VAL A 27 12.03 8.94 -7.12
CA VAL A 27 11.39 7.91 -6.25
C VAL A 27 10.08 7.41 -6.81
N ALA A 28 9.59 8.03 -7.88
CA ALA A 28 8.40 7.60 -8.60
C ALA A 28 8.56 7.84 -10.11
N ALA A 29 7.81 7.09 -10.90
CA ALA A 29 7.72 7.28 -12.35
C ALA A 29 6.30 7.02 -12.87
N PRO A 30 5.89 7.70 -13.96
CA PRO A 30 4.69 7.33 -14.68
C PRO A 30 4.80 5.91 -15.25
N TRP A 31 3.70 5.17 -15.19
CA TRP A 31 3.60 3.84 -15.78
C TRP A 31 2.31 3.74 -16.60
N ARG A 32 2.44 3.37 -17.85
CA ARG A 32 1.35 3.25 -18.83
C ARG A 32 1.39 1.85 -19.44
N PRO A 33 0.83 0.86 -18.76
CA PRO A 33 0.86 -0.52 -19.25
C PRO A 33 -0.02 -0.72 -20.48
N VAL A 34 0.34 -1.67 -21.31
CA VAL A 34 -0.57 -2.26 -22.29
C VAL A 34 -1.63 -3.05 -21.54
N LEU A 35 -2.87 -2.59 -21.59
CA LEU A 35 -3.97 -3.23 -20.87
C LEU A 35 -4.55 -4.39 -21.67
N GLY A 36 -4.78 -5.53 -21.00
CA GLY A 36 -5.42 -6.71 -21.55
C GLY A 36 -6.95 -6.65 -21.51
N PRO A 37 -7.61 -7.70 -22.01
CA PRO A 37 -9.06 -7.82 -22.00
C PRO A 37 -9.63 -7.68 -20.58
N GLY A 38 -10.84 -7.13 -20.47
CA GLY A 38 -11.52 -6.91 -19.19
C GLY A 38 -11.08 -5.64 -18.43
N SER A 39 -10.07 -4.92 -18.92
CA SER A 39 -9.54 -3.72 -18.26
C SER A 39 -10.31 -2.43 -18.59
N GLY A 40 -11.49 -2.54 -19.17
CA GLY A 40 -12.34 -1.40 -19.55
C GLY A 40 -13.07 -0.69 -18.41
N GLN A 41 -12.70 -0.99 -17.16
CA GLN A 41 -13.31 -0.34 -15.99
C GLN A 41 -12.91 1.13 -15.87
N PRO A 42 -13.84 2.06 -15.60
CA PRO A 42 -13.57 3.50 -15.58
C PRO A 42 -12.43 3.93 -14.66
N HIS A 43 -12.23 3.21 -13.54
CA HIS A 43 -11.15 3.50 -12.60
C HIS A 43 -9.75 3.10 -13.10
N LEU A 44 -9.68 2.30 -14.18
CA LEU A 44 -8.44 1.92 -14.85
C LEU A 44 -8.14 2.83 -16.07
N ALA A 45 -9.08 3.66 -16.47
CA ALA A 45 -8.97 4.55 -17.63
C ALA A 45 -8.10 5.80 -17.38
N GLY A 46 -7.25 5.81 -16.36
CA GLY A 46 -6.37 6.93 -16.06
C GLY A 46 -5.04 6.85 -16.82
N ASP A 47 -4.73 7.86 -17.62
CA ASP A 47 -3.47 7.94 -18.37
C ASP A 47 -2.22 8.10 -17.49
N ASP A 48 -2.35 8.33 -16.19
CA ASP A 48 -1.27 8.77 -15.33
C ASP A 48 -1.13 7.93 -14.06
N TRP A 49 -0.98 6.62 -14.23
CA TRP A 49 -0.59 5.78 -13.11
C TRP A 49 0.85 6.08 -12.70
N LEU A 50 1.06 6.18 -11.40
CA LEU A 50 2.37 6.43 -10.81
C LEU A 50 2.82 5.21 -10.04
N ILE A 51 4.06 4.81 -10.22
CA ILE A 51 4.68 3.75 -9.44
C ILE A 51 5.89 4.25 -8.67
N GLY A 52 6.16 3.65 -7.52
CA GLY A 52 7.39 3.90 -6.78
C GLY A 52 8.58 3.21 -7.46
N MET A 53 9.75 3.85 -7.45
CA MET A 53 11.00 3.35 -8.03
C MET A 53 12.11 3.19 -6.99
N PRO A 54 12.82 2.08 -6.93
CA PRO A 54 12.66 0.83 -7.70
C PRO A 54 11.53 -0.08 -7.21
N THR A 55 10.79 0.28 -6.17
CA THR A 55 9.62 -0.44 -5.61
C THR A 55 8.61 0.56 -5.07
N MET A 56 7.35 0.15 -4.86
CA MET A 56 6.33 1.04 -4.28
C MET A 56 6.73 1.60 -2.92
N SER A 57 7.56 0.89 -2.17
CA SER A 57 8.08 1.36 -0.87
C SER A 57 9.07 2.54 -0.97
N ALA A 58 9.51 2.93 -2.16
CA ALA A 58 10.41 4.08 -2.34
C ALA A 58 9.73 5.40 -1.94
N ILE A 59 8.46 5.55 -2.26
CA ILE A 59 7.68 6.75 -1.92
C ILE A 59 7.58 6.95 -0.40
N PRO A 60 7.07 6.00 0.40
CA PRO A 60 7.02 6.18 1.86
C PRO A 60 8.42 6.30 2.49
N LYS A 61 9.45 5.66 1.95
CA LYS A 61 10.84 5.86 2.42
C LYS A 61 11.33 7.28 2.15
N HIS A 62 10.99 7.85 0.99
CA HIS A 62 11.33 9.23 0.68
C HIS A 62 10.61 10.22 1.61
N LEU A 63 9.34 9.99 1.88
CA LEU A 63 8.57 10.82 2.82
C LEU A 63 9.12 10.74 4.25
N ALA A 64 9.70 9.61 4.62
CA ALA A 64 10.23 9.35 5.95
C ALA A 64 11.70 9.76 6.15
N ARG A 65 12.39 10.23 5.12
CA ARG A 65 13.86 10.45 5.15
C ARG A 65 14.37 11.39 6.24
N ASP A 66 13.55 12.39 6.60
CA ASP A 66 13.92 13.41 7.59
C ASP A 66 13.19 13.17 8.94
N LEU A 67 12.59 11.99 9.13
CA LEU A 67 11.88 11.60 10.34
C LEU A 67 12.71 10.59 11.16
N ASP A 68 12.55 10.62 12.50
CA ASP A 68 13.07 9.58 13.39
C ASP A 68 12.19 8.30 13.26
N VAL A 69 12.53 7.46 12.29
CA VAL A 69 11.80 6.21 12.03
C VAL A 69 12.40 5.08 12.83
N ARG A 70 11.62 4.48 13.74
CA ARG A 70 12.00 3.36 14.58
C ARG A 70 11.28 2.09 14.14
N CYS A 71 11.98 1.24 13.41
CA CYS A 71 11.48 -0.06 12.98
C CYS A 71 11.65 -1.13 14.06
N ARG A 72 10.95 -2.27 13.91
CA ARG A 72 11.02 -3.44 14.81
C ARG A 72 10.54 -3.16 16.23
N HIS A 73 9.68 -2.18 16.40
CA HIS A 73 8.98 -1.89 17.64
C HIS A 73 7.48 -2.11 17.41
N ARG A 74 6.97 -3.23 17.90
CA ARG A 74 5.54 -3.49 17.90
C ARG A 74 4.92 -2.84 19.12
N ILE A 75 4.19 -1.76 18.92
CA ILE A 75 3.43 -1.12 20.00
C ILE A 75 2.14 -1.91 20.21
N THR A 76 1.93 -2.36 21.44
CA THR A 76 0.79 -3.18 21.85
C THR A 76 -0.09 -2.51 22.91
N ALA A 77 0.37 -1.41 23.51
CA ALA A 77 -0.43 -0.66 24.45
C ALA A 77 -0.15 0.85 24.39
N LEU A 78 -1.20 1.61 24.60
CA LEU A 78 -1.18 3.04 24.85
C LEU A 78 -1.61 3.28 26.29
N GLU A 79 -0.89 4.12 27.02
CA GLU A 79 -1.25 4.51 28.39
C GLU A 79 -1.24 6.03 28.51
N PRO A 80 -2.23 6.62 29.18
CA PRO A 80 -2.16 8.03 29.56
C PRO A 80 -0.94 8.27 30.46
N GLY A 81 -0.19 9.32 30.17
CA GLY A 81 0.89 9.82 31.02
C GLY A 81 0.62 11.27 31.44
N ASP A 82 1.48 11.85 32.28
CA ASP A 82 1.29 13.19 32.85
C ASP A 82 1.15 14.30 31.77
N THR A 83 1.81 14.14 30.62
CA THR A 83 1.83 15.18 29.55
C THR A 83 1.51 14.61 28.16
N GLY A 84 0.88 13.45 28.09
CA GLY A 84 0.56 12.78 26.81
C GLY A 84 0.45 11.27 26.96
N TRP A 85 1.09 10.53 26.10
CA TRP A 85 0.95 9.11 25.94
C TRP A 85 2.26 8.36 26.16
N LEU A 86 2.18 7.19 26.78
CA LEU A 86 3.24 6.21 26.84
C LEU A 86 2.90 5.08 25.87
N LEU A 87 3.84 4.77 24.98
CA LEU A 87 3.70 3.70 24.00
C LEU A 87 4.54 2.51 24.48
N ARG A 88 3.87 1.37 24.73
CA ARG A 88 4.54 0.14 25.18
C ARG A 88 4.54 -0.91 24.07
N ASP A 89 5.60 -1.69 24.08
CA ASP A 89 5.71 -2.88 23.24
C ASP A 89 5.12 -4.13 23.91
N ASP A 90 5.30 -5.28 23.26
CA ASP A 90 4.85 -6.59 23.71
C ASP A 90 5.60 -7.12 24.94
N GLU A 91 6.75 -6.55 25.27
CA GLU A 91 7.48 -6.81 26.53
C GLU A 91 7.02 -5.89 27.67
N GLY A 92 6.07 -4.99 27.42
CA GLY A 92 5.60 -3.99 28.39
C GLY A 92 6.55 -2.81 28.58
N VAL A 93 7.62 -2.72 27.79
CA VAL A 93 8.61 -1.65 27.92
C VAL A 93 8.11 -0.38 27.24
N VAL A 94 8.24 0.76 27.90
CA VAL A 94 7.93 2.07 27.28
C VAL A 94 8.99 2.39 26.24
N ARG A 95 8.61 2.35 24.98
CA ARG A 95 9.48 2.67 23.83
C ARG A 95 9.44 4.13 23.43
N LEU A 96 8.31 4.80 23.67
CA LEU A 96 8.15 6.20 23.30
C LEU A 96 7.19 6.91 24.28
N ARG A 97 7.45 8.22 24.47
CA ARG A 97 6.55 9.17 25.12
C ARG A 97 6.19 10.24 24.09
N ALA A 98 4.91 10.51 23.88
CA ALA A 98 4.44 11.43 22.87
C ALA A 98 3.27 12.27 23.38
N LYS A 99 3.27 13.57 23.04
CA LYS A 99 2.13 14.44 23.36
C LYS A 99 0.88 14.07 22.55
N ARG A 100 1.05 13.60 21.35
CA ARG A 100 -0.01 13.17 20.42
C ARG A 100 0.43 11.92 19.69
N VAL A 101 -0.53 11.05 19.38
CA VAL A 101 -0.32 9.81 18.62
C VAL A 101 -1.28 9.82 17.43
N LEU A 102 -0.76 9.57 16.25
CA LEU A 102 -1.57 9.26 15.06
C LEU A 102 -1.43 7.76 14.80
N LEU A 103 -2.57 7.08 14.70
CA LEU A 103 -2.63 5.66 14.37
C LEU A 103 -2.93 5.50 12.87
N ALA A 104 -1.89 5.29 12.07
CA ALA A 104 -2.00 5.00 10.64
C ALA A 104 -1.87 3.48 10.40
N ILE A 105 -2.72 2.71 11.05
CA ILE A 105 -2.77 1.24 11.03
C ILE A 105 -4.20 0.77 10.76
N PRO A 106 -4.43 -0.49 10.35
CA PRO A 106 -5.77 -1.00 10.10
C PRO A 106 -6.70 -0.87 11.31
N ALA A 107 -7.99 -0.59 11.05
CA ALA A 107 -8.98 -0.30 12.10
C ALA A 107 -9.08 -1.37 13.20
N PRO A 108 -9.02 -2.68 12.95
CA PRO A 108 -9.01 -3.67 14.02
C PRO A 108 -7.82 -3.56 14.96
N GLN A 109 -6.63 -3.23 14.40
CA GLN A 109 -5.42 -3.05 15.19
C GLN A 109 -5.47 -1.73 15.98
N ALA A 110 -6.03 -0.67 15.39
CA ALA A 110 -6.26 0.59 16.09
C ALA A 110 -7.27 0.41 17.24
N ALA A 111 -8.36 -0.33 17.02
CA ALA A 111 -9.36 -0.63 18.05
C ALA A 111 -8.73 -1.34 19.25
N ALA A 112 -7.90 -2.35 19.00
CA ALA A 112 -7.20 -3.08 20.08
C ALA A 112 -6.31 -2.20 20.97
N LEU A 113 -5.72 -1.12 20.40
CA LEU A 113 -4.94 -0.15 21.15
C LEU A 113 -5.79 0.90 21.86
N LEU A 114 -6.96 1.22 21.33
CA LEU A 114 -7.81 2.32 21.79
C LEU A 114 -8.88 1.89 22.78
N GLU A 115 -9.33 0.63 22.73
CA GLU A 115 -10.33 0.08 23.65
C GLU A 115 -9.89 0.17 25.13
N PRO A 116 -8.65 -0.23 25.49
CA PRO A 116 -8.21 -0.17 26.89
C PRO A 116 -8.12 1.26 27.47
N VAL A 117 -8.00 2.26 26.61
CA VAL A 117 -7.91 3.68 27.03
C VAL A 117 -9.26 4.41 26.98
N GLY A 118 -10.36 3.70 26.76
CA GLY A 118 -11.72 4.24 26.80
C GLY A 118 -12.06 5.17 25.62
N PHE A 119 -11.51 4.91 24.43
CA PHE A 119 -11.83 5.70 23.24
C PHE A 119 -13.30 5.50 22.83
N THR A 120 -14.01 6.59 22.62
CA THR A 120 -15.47 6.58 22.35
C THR A 120 -15.86 6.32 20.90
N GLY A 121 -14.89 6.31 19.98
CA GLY A 121 -15.12 6.10 18.54
C GLY A 121 -14.91 4.67 18.05
N LEU A 122 -14.98 3.66 18.91
CA LEU A 122 -14.74 2.26 18.53
C LEU A 122 -15.75 1.74 17.51
N ASP A 123 -17.00 2.20 17.56
CA ASP A 123 -18.05 1.81 16.59
C ASP A 123 -17.70 2.22 15.16
N LEU A 124 -17.03 3.36 14.97
CA LEU A 124 -16.54 3.78 13.66
C LEU A 124 -15.43 2.84 13.15
N LEU A 125 -14.54 2.41 14.02
CA LEU A 125 -13.50 1.45 13.65
C LEU A 125 -14.09 0.07 13.35
N ALA A 126 -15.09 -0.36 14.10
CA ALA A 126 -15.79 -1.62 13.88
C ALA A 126 -16.62 -1.64 12.58
N SER A 127 -17.05 -0.48 12.09
CA SER A 127 -17.79 -0.38 10.82
C SER A 127 -16.90 -0.56 9.57
N VAL A 128 -15.58 -0.53 9.71
CA VAL A 128 -14.65 -0.73 8.59
C VAL A 128 -14.56 -2.21 8.26
N VAL A 129 -15.04 -2.58 7.08
CA VAL A 129 -14.98 -3.95 6.57
C VAL A 129 -13.67 -4.14 5.80
N TYR A 130 -12.96 -5.22 6.12
CA TYR A 130 -11.77 -5.64 5.39
C TYR A 130 -12.07 -6.91 4.61
N GLN A 131 -11.73 -6.88 3.32
CA GLN A 131 -11.76 -8.07 2.49
C GLN A 131 -10.37 -8.70 2.46
N ALA A 132 -10.31 -10.02 2.63
CA ALA A 132 -9.08 -10.77 2.42
C ALA A 132 -8.78 -10.82 0.91
N ASN A 133 -7.54 -10.62 0.54
CA ASN A 133 -7.11 -10.73 -0.84
C ASN A 133 -5.93 -11.67 -0.95
N TRP A 134 -6.08 -12.72 -1.74
CA TRP A 134 -5.00 -13.62 -2.07
C TRP A 134 -4.14 -13.03 -3.18
N THR A 135 -2.84 -13.10 -3.01
CA THR A 135 -1.89 -12.63 -4.02
C THR A 135 -0.92 -13.76 -4.37
N LEU A 136 -0.92 -14.15 -5.64
CA LEU A 136 0.02 -15.10 -6.21
C LEU A 136 1.17 -14.33 -6.87
N LEU A 137 2.40 -14.73 -6.55
CA LEU A 137 3.61 -14.23 -7.19
C LEU A 137 4.22 -15.38 -8.00
N VAL A 138 4.44 -15.14 -9.29
CA VAL A 138 5.02 -16.12 -10.21
C VAL A 138 6.26 -15.51 -10.83
N ASP A 139 7.38 -16.20 -10.69
CA ASP A 139 8.69 -15.80 -11.18
C ASP A 139 9.32 -16.93 -11.96
N GLY A 140 9.80 -16.66 -13.17
CA GLY A 140 10.45 -17.69 -13.99
C GLY A 140 10.79 -17.21 -15.38
N GLU A 141 11.84 -17.81 -15.98
CA GLU A 141 12.30 -17.49 -17.32
C GLU A 141 11.37 -18.05 -18.42
N ASP A 142 10.67 -19.15 -18.11
CA ASP A 142 9.79 -19.86 -19.04
C ASP A 142 8.32 -19.41 -18.97
N LEU A 143 8.05 -18.24 -18.37
CA LEU A 143 6.68 -17.74 -18.32
C LEU A 143 6.19 -17.32 -19.71
N PRO A 144 4.92 -17.58 -20.05
CA PRO A 144 4.39 -17.24 -21.35
C PRO A 144 4.44 -15.72 -21.57
N VAL A 145 4.81 -15.33 -22.79
CA VAL A 145 4.73 -13.93 -23.21
C VAL A 145 3.26 -13.59 -23.43
N ALA A 146 2.74 -12.66 -22.66
CA ALA A 146 1.41 -12.11 -22.87
C ALA A 146 1.47 -10.85 -23.74
N GLU A 147 0.41 -10.62 -24.51
CA GLU A 147 0.25 -9.42 -25.33
C GLU A 147 -0.10 -8.17 -24.50
N PHE A 148 -0.28 -8.34 -23.19
CA PHE A 148 -0.60 -7.29 -22.24
C PHE A 148 0.40 -7.24 -21.09
N GLU A 149 0.47 -6.11 -20.42
CA GLU A 149 1.31 -5.89 -19.23
C GLU A 149 0.51 -5.87 -17.93
N ALA A 150 -0.77 -5.51 -18.01
CA ALA A 150 -1.71 -5.56 -16.91
C ALA A 150 -3.13 -5.86 -17.40
N THR A 151 -3.94 -6.52 -16.56
CA THR A 151 -5.36 -6.74 -16.86
C THR A 151 -6.17 -6.86 -15.56
N ALA A 152 -7.43 -6.46 -15.63
CA ALA A 152 -8.45 -6.70 -14.60
C ALA A 152 -9.57 -7.54 -15.23
N PRO A 153 -9.50 -8.88 -15.15
CA PRO A 153 -10.52 -9.75 -15.70
C PRO A 153 -11.91 -9.44 -15.10
N GLU A 154 -12.94 -9.41 -15.94
CA GLU A 154 -14.32 -9.13 -15.50
C GLU A 154 -14.95 -10.33 -14.79
N GLU A 155 -14.46 -11.53 -15.11
CA GLU A 155 -14.99 -12.78 -14.58
C GLU A 155 -13.88 -13.70 -14.08
N GLY A 156 -14.23 -14.58 -13.14
CA GLY A 156 -13.33 -15.58 -12.60
C GLY A 156 -12.65 -15.17 -11.30
N PRO A 157 -11.68 -15.96 -10.82
CA PRO A 157 -11.08 -15.77 -9.51
C PRO A 157 -10.02 -14.65 -9.44
N LEU A 158 -9.67 -14.02 -10.56
CA LEU A 158 -8.65 -12.99 -10.62
C LEU A 158 -9.26 -11.60 -10.79
N GLY A 159 -8.95 -10.70 -9.89
CA GLY A 159 -9.34 -9.29 -9.99
C GLY A 159 -8.28 -8.40 -10.65
N TRP A 160 -7.00 -8.78 -10.53
CA TRP A 160 -5.91 -8.04 -11.12
C TRP A 160 -4.72 -8.93 -11.45
N VAL A 161 -4.12 -8.75 -12.62
CA VAL A 161 -2.90 -9.44 -13.04
C VAL A 161 -1.94 -8.42 -13.65
N VAL A 162 -0.67 -8.49 -13.28
CA VAL A 162 0.34 -7.53 -13.74
C VAL A 162 1.70 -8.15 -13.91
N ASN A 163 2.36 -7.82 -15.02
CA ASN A 163 3.77 -8.08 -15.25
C ASN A 163 4.63 -7.01 -14.55
N GLN A 164 5.37 -7.39 -13.54
CA GLN A 164 6.22 -6.45 -12.81
C GLN A 164 7.37 -5.91 -13.67
N ALA A 165 7.87 -6.69 -14.63
CA ALA A 165 8.95 -6.27 -15.53
C ALA A 165 8.55 -5.11 -16.46
N SER A 166 7.25 -4.86 -16.67
CA SER A 166 6.76 -3.72 -17.47
C SER A 166 6.90 -2.38 -16.74
N LYS A 167 7.05 -2.42 -15.41
CA LYS A 167 7.15 -1.20 -14.61
C LYS A 167 8.54 -0.59 -14.69
N PRO A 168 8.66 0.75 -14.90
CA PRO A 168 9.95 1.44 -14.86
C PRO A 168 10.80 1.09 -13.64
N GLY A 169 12.11 0.86 -13.85
CA GLY A 169 13.07 0.59 -12.78
C GLY A 169 12.95 -0.77 -12.10
N ARG A 170 12.17 -1.71 -12.67
CA ARG A 170 12.10 -3.09 -12.20
C ARG A 170 13.13 -3.96 -12.92
N ASP A 171 13.41 -5.12 -12.32
CA ASP A 171 14.15 -6.20 -12.95
C ASP A 171 13.41 -6.64 -14.22
N PRO A 172 14.08 -6.79 -15.39
CA PRO A 172 13.46 -7.19 -16.63
C PRO A 172 13.03 -8.66 -16.64
N ARG A 173 13.40 -9.46 -15.65
CA ARG A 173 13.00 -10.87 -15.54
C ARG A 173 11.48 -10.98 -15.43
N PRO A 174 10.84 -11.85 -16.24
CA PRO A 174 9.40 -12.03 -16.19
C PRO A 174 8.94 -12.41 -14.78
N THR A 175 8.13 -11.55 -14.20
CA THR A 175 7.55 -11.74 -12.87
C THR A 175 6.13 -11.24 -12.89
N TRP A 176 5.19 -12.13 -12.60
CA TRP A 176 3.77 -11.82 -12.59
C TRP A 176 3.22 -11.79 -11.17
N ILE A 177 2.31 -10.86 -10.94
CA ILE A 177 1.48 -10.82 -9.74
C ILE A 177 0.03 -10.95 -10.17
N ALA A 178 -0.67 -11.87 -9.54
CA ALA A 178 -2.10 -12.05 -9.70
C ALA A 178 -2.78 -11.90 -8.34
N GLN A 179 -3.75 -11.00 -8.26
CA GLN A 179 -4.58 -10.76 -7.08
C GLN A 179 -5.96 -11.35 -7.30
N ALA A 180 -6.51 -11.96 -6.28
CA ALA A 180 -7.85 -12.54 -6.35
C ALA A 180 -8.93 -11.46 -6.55
N SER A 181 -10.07 -11.86 -7.11
CA SER A 181 -11.27 -11.04 -7.12
C SER A 181 -11.89 -10.97 -5.72
N ASP A 182 -12.75 -9.98 -5.49
CA ASP A 182 -13.43 -9.78 -4.20
C ASP A 182 -14.40 -10.92 -3.85
N ASP A 183 -14.83 -11.69 -4.84
CA ASP A 183 -15.78 -12.81 -4.71
C ASP A 183 -15.12 -14.17 -4.50
N TRP A 184 -13.81 -14.24 -4.37
CA TRP A 184 -13.05 -15.51 -4.29
C TRP A 184 -12.55 -15.85 -2.90
#